data_ab50d3fcadfad3557de12463bfc4e085
#
_entry.id   ab50d3fcadfad3557de12463bfc4e085
#
_cell.length_a   1.000
_cell.length_b   1.000
_cell.length_c   1.000
_cell.angle_alpha   90.00
_cell.angle_beta   90.00
_cell.angle_gamma   90.00
#
_symmetry.space_group_name_H-M   'P 1'
#
loop_
_entity.id
_entity.type
_entity.pdbx_description
1 polymer ?
#
loop_
_entity_poly.entity_id
_entity_poly.type
_entity_poly.pdbx_seq_one_letter_code
_entity_poly.pdbx_strand_id
1 'polypeptide(L)'
;VAFGLRMKSRKERPPEKQIAKKVHQLLNLVQLDWLADRFPSQLSGGQRQRIALARALAVEPRVLLLDEPFGALDAKVRKELRRWLRKLHDELHITSIFVTHDQEEALEVADRVVLMDHGHVEQVGTPEEVYNHPATPFVYGFLGSVNLFHGRVEEGGLRVGGDAVPHDHEDLT
;
A
#
# COMPACT_ATOMS: atom_id res chain seq x y z
N VAL A 1 -17.98 2.09 13.15
CA VAL A 1 -18.29 1.95 11.71
C VAL A 1 -19.49 2.80 11.33
N ALA A 2 -20.62 2.76 12.05
CA ALA A 2 -21.86 3.47 11.72
C ALA A 2 -21.77 5.02 11.72
N PHE A 3 -20.77 5.61 12.37
CA PHE A 3 -20.71 7.05 12.65
C PHE A 3 -20.91 7.91 11.39
N GLY A 4 -20.13 7.65 10.33
CA GLY A 4 -20.23 8.44 9.10
C GLY A 4 -21.61 8.37 8.43
N LEU A 5 -22.29 7.22 8.49
CA LEU A 5 -23.64 7.05 7.98
C LEU A 5 -24.67 7.84 8.80
N ARG A 6 -24.49 7.89 10.13
CA ARG A 6 -25.37 8.65 11.03
C ARG A 6 -25.20 10.16 10.93
N MET A 7 -24.01 10.62 10.47
CA MET A 7 -23.73 12.05 10.27
C MET A 7 -24.24 12.61 8.95
N LYS A 8 -24.72 11.78 8.03
CA LYS A 8 -25.38 12.25 6.80
C LYS A 8 -26.61 13.11 7.13
N SER A 9 -26.95 14.02 6.24
CA SER A 9 -28.12 14.88 6.37
C SER A 9 -29.38 14.04 6.57
N ARG A 10 -30.41 14.61 7.21
CA ARG A 10 -31.69 13.90 7.50
C ARG A 10 -32.32 13.31 6.24
N LYS A 11 -32.11 13.93 5.07
CA LYS A 11 -32.66 13.48 3.78
C LYS A 11 -31.88 12.30 3.18
N GLU A 12 -30.60 12.21 3.47
CA GLU A 12 -29.67 11.22 2.88
C GLU A 12 -29.31 10.08 3.85
N ARG A 13 -29.69 10.24 5.11
CA ARG A 13 -29.39 9.28 6.16
C ARG A 13 -30.25 8.02 5.99
N PRO A 14 -29.63 6.84 5.83
CA PRO A 14 -30.36 5.60 5.75
C PRO A 14 -31.10 5.30 7.07
N PRO A 15 -32.23 4.56 7.03
CA PRO A 15 -32.85 4.04 8.23
C PRO A 15 -31.91 3.19 9.08
N GLU A 16 -32.05 3.18 10.40
CA GLU A 16 -31.13 2.49 11.32
C GLU A 16 -30.97 1.00 11.00
N LYS A 17 -32.03 0.33 10.53
CA LYS A 17 -31.99 -1.06 10.09
C LYS A 17 -31.03 -1.27 8.89
N GLN A 18 -31.00 -0.32 7.96
CA GLN A 18 -30.08 -0.38 6.80
C GLN A 18 -28.63 -0.06 7.24
N ILE A 19 -28.46 0.90 8.17
CA ILE A 19 -27.16 1.20 8.76
C ILE A 19 -26.59 -0.04 9.44
N ALA A 20 -27.38 -0.72 10.28
CA ALA A 20 -26.96 -1.95 10.95
C ALA A 20 -26.55 -3.03 9.93
N LYS A 21 -27.37 -3.27 8.89
CA LYS A 21 -27.05 -4.22 7.83
C LYS A 21 -25.71 -3.88 7.14
N LYS A 22 -25.51 -2.61 6.77
CA LYS A 22 -24.26 -2.15 6.13
C LYS A 22 -23.06 -2.32 7.04
N VAL A 23 -23.20 -2.04 8.33
CA VAL A 23 -22.15 -2.21 9.33
C VAL A 23 -21.72 -3.68 9.41
N HIS A 24 -22.67 -4.62 9.52
CA HIS A 24 -22.36 -6.06 9.54
C HIS A 24 -21.72 -6.53 8.25
N GLN A 25 -22.18 -6.06 7.08
CA GLN A 25 -21.54 -6.37 5.79
C GLN A 25 -20.07 -5.92 5.77
N LEU A 26 -19.77 -4.69 6.25
CA LEU A 26 -18.42 -4.17 6.29
C LEU A 26 -17.54 -4.87 7.35
N LEU A 27 -18.11 -5.24 8.50
CA LEU A 27 -17.39 -6.02 9.51
C LEU A 27 -17.08 -7.42 9.00
N ASN A 28 -18.00 -8.07 8.29
CA ASN A 28 -17.74 -9.34 7.61
C ASN A 28 -16.64 -9.21 6.55
N LEU A 29 -16.67 -8.13 5.76
CA LEU A 29 -15.66 -7.84 4.74
C LEU A 29 -14.25 -7.77 5.34
N VAL A 30 -14.09 -7.14 6.50
CA VAL A 30 -12.81 -7.09 7.23
C VAL A 30 -12.60 -8.29 8.17
N GLN A 31 -13.48 -9.30 8.15
CA GLN A 31 -13.45 -10.54 8.94
C GLN A 31 -13.52 -10.30 10.46
N LEU A 32 -14.26 -9.28 10.90
CA LEU A 32 -14.38 -8.89 12.30
C LEU A 32 -15.83 -8.75 12.78
N ASP A 33 -16.82 -9.40 12.12
CA ASP A 33 -18.22 -9.30 12.50
C ASP A 33 -18.50 -9.82 13.92
N TRP A 34 -17.76 -10.84 14.33
CA TRP A 34 -17.80 -11.41 15.70
C TRP A 34 -17.34 -10.43 16.80
N LEU A 35 -16.80 -9.27 16.43
CA LEU A 35 -16.39 -8.18 17.34
C LEU A 35 -17.34 -6.99 17.29
N ALA A 36 -18.52 -7.12 16.68
CA ALA A 36 -19.45 -6.01 16.46
C ALA A 36 -19.82 -5.26 17.74
N ASP A 37 -19.92 -5.98 18.88
CA ASP A 37 -20.30 -5.43 20.18
C ASP A 37 -19.09 -5.05 21.07
N ARG A 38 -17.87 -5.10 20.55
CA ARG A 38 -16.65 -4.73 21.28
C ARG A 38 -16.36 -3.24 21.17
N PHE A 39 -15.86 -2.67 22.27
CA PHE A 39 -15.34 -1.31 22.30
C PHE A 39 -13.91 -1.24 21.73
N PRO A 40 -13.49 -0.09 21.17
CA PRO A 40 -12.14 0.08 20.61
C PRO A 40 -11.00 -0.29 21.58
N SER A 41 -11.18 -0.07 22.88
CA SER A 41 -10.21 -0.45 23.92
C SER A 41 -10.02 -1.97 24.08
N GLN A 42 -10.97 -2.76 23.63
CA GLN A 42 -10.96 -4.22 23.69
C GLN A 42 -10.38 -4.88 22.42
N LEU A 43 -9.90 -4.07 21.49
CA LEU A 43 -9.42 -4.52 20.18
C LEU A 43 -7.90 -4.43 20.11
N SER A 44 -7.27 -5.38 19.42
CA SER A 44 -5.85 -5.30 19.07
C SER A 44 -5.58 -4.14 18.10
N GLY A 45 -4.30 -3.75 17.92
CA GLY A 45 -3.90 -2.74 16.94
C GLY A 45 -4.42 -3.03 15.54
N GLY A 46 -4.19 -4.24 15.04
CA GLY A 46 -4.66 -4.68 13.73
C GLY A 46 -6.18 -4.75 13.58
N GLN A 47 -6.90 -5.15 14.65
CA GLN A 47 -8.37 -5.12 14.64
C GLN A 47 -8.90 -3.68 14.56
N ARG A 48 -8.32 -2.75 15.32
CA ARG A 48 -8.67 -1.33 15.24
C ARG A 48 -8.44 -0.76 13.84
N GLN A 49 -7.34 -1.12 13.21
CA GLN A 49 -6.98 -0.65 11.86
C GLN A 49 -7.98 -1.16 10.80
N ARG A 50 -8.33 -2.45 10.81
CA ARG A 50 -9.38 -3.01 9.93
C ARG A 50 -10.74 -2.37 10.16
N ILE A 51 -11.11 -2.10 11.42
CA ILE A 51 -12.37 -1.39 11.73
C ILE A 51 -12.33 0.06 11.27
N ALA A 52 -11.18 0.74 11.37
CA ALA A 52 -11.02 2.09 10.83
C ALA A 52 -11.22 2.10 9.31
N LEU A 53 -10.71 1.10 8.60
CA LEU A 53 -10.92 0.93 7.17
C LEU A 53 -12.40 0.64 6.84
N ALA A 54 -13.06 -0.28 7.57
CA ALA A 54 -14.50 -0.52 7.44
C ALA A 54 -15.34 0.75 7.68
N ARG A 55 -14.90 1.60 8.62
CA ARG A 55 -15.53 2.91 8.88
C ARG A 55 -15.38 3.87 7.70
N ALA A 56 -14.18 3.93 7.09
CA ALA A 56 -13.93 4.77 5.92
C ALA A 56 -14.76 4.32 4.71
N LEU A 57 -14.91 3.03 4.49
CA LEU A 57 -15.71 2.46 3.41
C LEU A 57 -17.22 2.62 3.62
N ALA A 58 -17.69 2.80 4.86
CA ALA A 58 -19.12 2.89 5.15
C ALA A 58 -19.82 4.03 4.42
N VAL A 59 -19.13 5.12 4.17
CA VAL A 59 -19.67 6.31 3.48
C VAL A 59 -19.62 6.21 1.96
N GLU A 60 -19.08 5.11 1.43
CA GLU A 60 -18.91 4.84 -0.02
C GLU A 60 -18.11 5.95 -0.72
N PRO A 61 -16.84 6.14 -0.32
CA PRO A 61 -15.99 7.19 -0.88
C PRO A 61 -15.64 6.89 -2.34
N ARG A 62 -15.47 7.92 -3.15
CA ARG A 62 -14.91 7.79 -4.51
C ARG A 62 -13.39 7.64 -4.49
N VAL A 63 -12.75 8.22 -3.49
CA VAL A 63 -11.31 8.16 -3.27
C VAL A 63 -11.04 7.76 -1.83
N LEU A 64 -10.16 6.80 -1.63
CA LEU A 64 -9.71 6.32 -0.33
C LEU A 64 -8.25 6.72 -0.11
N LEU A 65 -8.01 7.50 0.94
CA LEU A 65 -6.66 7.91 1.34
C LEU A 65 -6.27 7.13 2.59
N LEU A 66 -5.14 6.43 2.53
CA LEU A 66 -4.62 5.59 3.59
C LEU A 66 -3.18 5.98 3.92
N ASP A 67 -2.92 6.31 5.15
CA ASP A 67 -1.59 6.61 5.66
C ASP A 67 -1.09 5.41 6.47
N GLU A 68 -0.02 4.78 6.00
CA GLU A 68 0.59 3.57 6.57
C GLU A 68 -0.43 2.49 7.01
N PRO A 69 -1.29 2.00 6.10
CA PRO A 69 -2.42 1.15 6.48
C PRO A 69 -2.00 -0.20 7.05
N PHE A 70 -0.73 -0.58 6.93
CA PHE A 70 -0.21 -1.88 7.35
C PHE A 70 0.81 -1.81 8.48
N GLY A 71 1.26 -0.61 8.87
CA GLY A 71 2.43 -0.40 9.74
C GLY A 71 2.36 -1.03 11.14
N ALA A 72 1.18 -1.11 11.76
CA ALA A 72 0.99 -1.63 13.13
C ALA A 72 0.60 -3.12 13.18
N LEU A 73 0.86 -3.90 12.11
CA LEU A 73 0.38 -5.27 11.96
C LEU A 73 1.53 -6.28 12.02
N ASP A 74 1.25 -7.46 12.58
CA ASP A 74 2.13 -8.61 12.42
C ASP A 74 2.18 -9.08 10.95
N ALA A 75 3.24 -9.79 10.57
CA ALA A 75 3.50 -10.18 9.17
C ALA A 75 2.35 -10.97 8.52
N LYS A 76 1.70 -11.86 9.28
CA LYS A 76 0.59 -12.67 8.78
C LYS A 76 -0.63 -11.80 8.48
N VAL A 77 -1.01 -10.96 9.44
CA VAL A 77 -2.17 -10.05 9.30
C VAL A 77 -1.91 -9.01 8.21
N ARG A 78 -0.68 -8.51 8.09
CA ARG A 78 -0.27 -7.58 7.02
C ARG A 78 -0.50 -8.20 5.64
N LYS A 79 -0.01 -9.43 5.42
CA LYS A 79 -0.20 -10.15 4.16
C LYS A 79 -1.68 -10.41 3.83
N GLU A 80 -2.48 -10.78 4.81
CA GLU A 80 -3.92 -10.97 4.63
C GLU A 80 -4.62 -9.66 4.26
N LEU A 81 -4.24 -8.55 4.91
CA LEU A 81 -4.85 -7.24 4.66
C LEU A 81 -4.45 -6.67 3.29
N ARG A 82 -3.18 -6.87 2.83
CA ARG A 82 -2.74 -6.49 1.48
C ARG A 82 -3.58 -7.18 0.41
N ARG A 83 -3.71 -8.50 0.50
CA ARG A 83 -4.54 -9.29 -0.43
C ARG A 83 -6.01 -8.86 -0.42
N TRP A 84 -6.51 -8.60 0.77
CA TRP A 84 -7.89 -8.14 0.91
C TRP A 84 -8.09 -6.73 0.32
N LEU A 85 -7.15 -5.81 0.52
CA LEU A 85 -7.22 -4.46 -0.06
C LEU A 85 -7.15 -4.51 -1.59
N ARG A 86 -6.29 -5.34 -2.15
CA ARG A 86 -6.23 -5.57 -3.60
C ARG A 86 -7.56 -6.10 -4.13
N LYS A 87 -8.12 -7.12 -3.51
CA LYS A 87 -9.43 -7.68 -3.87
C LYS A 87 -10.54 -6.62 -3.78
N LEU A 88 -10.54 -5.81 -2.72
CA LEU A 88 -11.50 -4.73 -2.56
C LEU A 88 -11.41 -3.71 -3.70
N HIS A 89 -10.20 -3.36 -4.11
CA HIS A 89 -9.98 -2.47 -5.25
C HIS A 89 -10.55 -3.07 -6.54
N ASP A 90 -10.26 -4.34 -6.81
CA ASP A 90 -10.75 -5.05 -7.99
C ASP A 90 -12.30 -5.16 -8.02
N GLU A 91 -12.93 -5.35 -6.86
CA GLU A 91 -14.40 -5.51 -6.76
C GLU A 91 -15.16 -4.19 -6.77
N LEU A 92 -14.65 -3.15 -6.12
CA LEU A 92 -15.38 -1.89 -5.91
C LEU A 92 -14.93 -0.76 -6.85
N HIS A 93 -13.80 -0.93 -7.55
CA HIS A 93 -13.23 0.06 -8.46
C HIS A 93 -13.04 1.44 -7.81
N ILE A 94 -12.69 1.44 -6.51
CA ILE A 94 -12.44 2.66 -5.74
C ILE A 94 -11.00 3.11 -6.02
N THR A 95 -10.82 4.37 -6.41
CA THR A 95 -9.48 4.96 -6.47
C THR A 95 -8.91 5.05 -5.07
N SER A 96 -7.79 4.40 -4.83
CA SER A 96 -7.10 4.45 -3.53
C SER A 96 -5.68 5.00 -3.67
N ILE A 97 -5.31 5.86 -2.74
CA ILE A 97 -3.93 6.34 -2.58
C ILE A 97 -3.50 5.92 -1.18
N PHE A 98 -2.41 5.18 -1.09
CA PHE A 98 -1.83 4.83 0.19
C PHE A 98 -0.35 5.20 0.25
N VAL A 99 0.07 5.63 1.44
CA VAL A 99 1.46 5.95 1.74
C VAL A 99 2.04 4.79 2.55
N THR A 100 3.20 4.33 2.16
CA THR A 100 3.95 3.29 2.89
C THR A 100 5.45 3.49 2.70
N HIS A 101 6.22 3.02 3.67
CA HIS A 101 7.68 2.92 3.57
C HIS A 101 8.15 1.47 3.26
N ASP A 102 7.20 0.55 3.10
CA ASP A 102 7.47 -0.87 2.81
C ASP A 102 7.34 -1.13 1.31
N GLN A 103 8.42 -1.57 0.70
CA GLN A 103 8.48 -1.87 -0.73
C GLN A 103 7.54 -3.00 -1.15
N GLU A 104 7.41 -4.07 -0.32
CA GLU A 104 6.52 -5.18 -0.65
C GLU A 104 5.06 -4.72 -0.71
N GLU A 105 4.68 -3.81 0.19
CA GLU A 105 3.34 -3.22 0.20
C GLU A 105 3.07 -2.44 -1.07
N ALA A 106 4.01 -1.58 -1.48
CA ALA A 106 3.88 -0.78 -2.69
C ALA A 106 3.78 -1.64 -3.94
N LEU A 107 4.66 -2.64 -4.08
CA LEU A 107 4.74 -3.47 -5.27
C LEU A 107 3.59 -4.50 -5.37
N GLU A 108 3.08 -5.02 -4.24
CA GLU A 108 2.00 -6.04 -4.24
C GLU A 108 0.60 -5.44 -4.44
N VAL A 109 0.37 -4.21 -3.97
CA VAL A 109 -0.99 -3.65 -3.88
C VAL A 109 -1.27 -2.59 -4.95
N ALA A 110 -0.29 -1.78 -5.34
CA ALA A 110 -0.50 -0.64 -6.21
C ALA A 110 -0.55 -1.01 -7.71
N ASP A 111 -1.34 -0.26 -8.49
CA ASP A 111 -1.27 -0.27 -9.96
C ASP A 111 -0.20 0.71 -10.46
N ARG A 112 0.08 1.75 -9.67
CA ARG A 112 1.15 2.74 -9.92
C ARG A 112 1.84 3.08 -8.61
N VAL A 113 3.15 3.16 -8.67
CA VAL A 113 4.02 3.54 -7.56
C VAL A 113 4.60 4.93 -7.84
N VAL A 114 4.61 5.77 -6.82
CA VAL A 114 5.30 7.05 -6.80
C VAL A 114 6.36 6.99 -5.72
N LEU A 115 7.62 6.97 -6.09
CA LEU A 115 8.75 7.00 -5.18
C LEU A 115 9.16 8.44 -4.92
N MET A 116 9.30 8.77 -3.65
CA MET A 116 9.65 10.13 -3.22
C MET A 116 10.85 10.10 -2.27
N ASP A 117 11.78 11.03 -2.47
CA ASP A 117 12.89 11.29 -1.58
C ASP A 117 12.99 12.79 -1.29
N HIS A 118 13.18 13.16 -0.02
CA HIS A 118 13.32 14.55 0.44
C HIS A 118 12.28 15.53 -0.16
N GLY A 119 11.04 15.06 -0.37
CA GLY A 119 9.94 15.85 -0.93
C GLY A 119 9.92 15.96 -2.45
N HIS A 120 10.85 15.31 -3.16
CA HIS A 120 10.91 15.23 -4.62
C HIS A 120 10.43 13.87 -5.11
N VAL A 121 9.79 13.86 -6.29
CA VAL A 121 9.41 12.63 -6.96
C VAL A 121 10.63 12.09 -7.72
N GLU A 122 11.09 10.91 -7.33
CA GLU A 122 12.23 10.23 -7.96
C GLU A 122 11.82 9.39 -9.17
N GLN A 123 10.72 8.67 -9.03
CA GLN A 123 10.19 7.83 -10.11
C GLN A 123 8.69 7.61 -9.97
N VAL A 124 8.00 7.50 -11.10
CA VAL A 124 6.59 7.10 -11.20
C VAL A 124 6.48 6.02 -12.27
N GLY A 125 5.86 4.90 -11.91
CA GLY A 125 5.67 3.79 -12.87
C GLY A 125 4.76 2.71 -12.32
N THR A 126 4.53 1.67 -13.11
CA THR A 126 3.95 0.42 -12.61
C THR A 126 4.95 -0.27 -11.68
N PRO A 127 4.50 -1.19 -10.81
CA PRO A 127 5.42 -2.01 -10.00
C PRO A 127 6.53 -2.67 -10.83
N GLU A 128 6.19 -3.20 -12.00
CA GLU A 128 7.11 -3.86 -12.92
C GLU A 128 8.14 -2.89 -13.50
N GLU A 129 7.71 -1.71 -13.96
CA GLU A 129 8.62 -0.67 -14.49
C GLU A 129 9.59 -0.18 -13.43
N VAL A 130 9.09 0.09 -12.21
CA VAL A 130 9.92 0.55 -11.10
C VAL A 130 10.93 -0.51 -10.67
N TYR A 131 10.51 -1.77 -10.65
CA TYR A 131 11.38 -2.89 -10.24
C TYR A 131 12.45 -3.21 -11.28
N ASN A 132 12.10 -3.27 -12.57
CA ASN A 132 13.01 -3.67 -13.63
C ASN A 132 13.88 -2.52 -14.16
N HIS A 133 13.40 -1.26 -14.04
CA HIS A 133 14.06 -0.07 -14.58
C HIS A 133 14.12 1.05 -13.52
N PRO A 134 14.81 0.83 -12.39
CA PRO A 134 14.96 1.86 -11.36
C PRO A 134 15.78 3.04 -11.89
N ALA A 135 15.23 4.25 -11.75
CA ALA A 135 15.78 5.46 -12.36
C ALA A 135 16.98 6.06 -11.62
N THR A 136 17.07 5.83 -10.31
CA THR A 136 18.11 6.45 -9.47
C THR A 136 18.69 5.46 -8.46
N PRO A 137 19.89 5.71 -7.91
CA PRO A 137 20.45 4.91 -6.83
C PRO A 137 19.54 4.81 -5.60
N PHE A 138 18.75 5.86 -5.34
CA PHE A 138 17.75 5.84 -4.26
C PHE A 138 16.68 4.78 -4.53
N VAL A 139 16.14 4.72 -5.75
CA VAL A 139 15.12 3.74 -6.14
C VAL A 139 15.68 2.31 -6.04
N TYR A 140 16.91 2.08 -6.48
CA TYR A 140 17.61 0.80 -6.28
C TYR A 140 17.66 0.41 -4.79
N GLY A 141 18.09 1.34 -3.93
CA GLY A 141 18.18 1.10 -2.49
C GLY A 141 16.82 0.83 -1.83
N PHE A 142 15.76 1.47 -2.31
CA PHE A 142 14.39 1.24 -1.85
C PHE A 142 13.88 -0.17 -2.21
N LEU A 143 14.21 -0.68 -3.39
CA LEU A 143 13.71 -1.96 -3.90
C LEU A 143 14.32 -3.20 -3.23
N GLY A 144 15.37 -3.05 -2.44
CA GLY A 144 15.95 -4.17 -1.69
C GLY A 144 17.44 -4.06 -1.41
N SER A 145 18.02 -5.18 -0.98
CA SER A 145 19.45 -5.28 -0.73
C SER A 145 20.18 -5.33 -2.07
N VAL A 146 20.64 -4.19 -2.54
CA VAL A 146 21.47 -4.08 -3.74
C VAL A 146 22.92 -3.91 -3.37
N ASN A 147 23.80 -4.55 -4.13
CA ASN A 147 25.23 -4.32 -4.03
C ASN A 147 25.61 -3.15 -4.96
N LEU A 148 25.91 -2.00 -4.37
CA LEU A 148 26.36 -0.83 -5.11
C LEU A 148 27.88 -0.84 -5.22
N PHE A 149 28.40 -1.00 -6.42
CA PHE A 149 29.82 -0.93 -6.71
C PHE A 149 30.14 0.39 -7.41
N HIS A 150 31.10 1.14 -6.87
CA HIS A 150 31.65 2.30 -7.54
C HIS A 150 32.77 1.85 -8.46
N GLY A 151 32.58 2.01 -9.76
CA GLY A 151 33.56 1.69 -10.78
C GLY A 151 33.85 2.87 -11.71
N ARG A 152 34.93 2.77 -12.47
CA ARG A 152 35.29 3.67 -13.59
C ARG A 152 35.34 2.88 -14.88
N VAL A 153 34.82 3.47 -15.93
CA VAL A 153 35.04 2.91 -17.29
C VAL A 153 36.34 3.47 -17.83
N GLU A 154 37.33 2.61 -18.04
CA GLU A 154 38.64 2.96 -18.62
C GLU A 154 38.89 2.03 -19.78
N GLU A 155 39.30 2.60 -20.94
CA GLU A 155 39.65 1.86 -22.17
C GLU A 155 38.61 0.80 -22.61
N GLY A 156 37.30 1.09 -22.42
CA GLY A 156 36.23 0.18 -22.80
C GLY A 156 35.96 -0.97 -21.81
N GLY A 157 36.60 -0.97 -20.63
CA GLY A 157 36.36 -1.92 -19.54
C GLY A 157 35.89 -1.27 -18.25
N LEU A 158 35.03 -1.97 -17.48
CA LEU A 158 34.62 -1.53 -16.15
C LEU A 158 35.69 -1.99 -15.13
N ARG A 159 36.20 -1.05 -14.32
CA ARG A 159 37.06 -1.34 -13.16
C ARG A 159 36.34 -1.01 -11.86
N VAL A 160 36.26 -1.99 -10.97
CA VAL A 160 35.69 -1.86 -9.63
C VAL A 160 36.77 -2.19 -8.61
N GLY A 161 37.07 -1.25 -7.71
CA GLY A 161 38.03 -1.47 -6.63
C GLY A 161 39.48 -1.81 -7.09
N GLY A 162 39.87 -1.46 -8.34
CA GLY A 162 41.17 -1.73 -8.89
C GLY A 162 41.24 -2.95 -9.83
N ASP A 163 40.26 -3.82 -9.81
CA ASP A 163 40.19 -4.99 -10.68
C ASP A 163 39.29 -4.74 -11.90
N ALA A 164 39.68 -5.28 -13.07
CA ALA A 164 38.87 -5.25 -14.29
C ALA A 164 37.72 -6.25 -14.15
N VAL A 165 36.47 -5.78 -14.33
CA VAL A 165 35.29 -6.65 -14.35
C VAL A 165 34.92 -6.90 -15.81
N PRO A 166 34.89 -8.16 -16.28
CA PRO A 166 34.38 -8.49 -17.60
C PRO A 166 32.90 -8.10 -17.70
N HIS A 167 32.48 -7.40 -18.72
CA HIS A 167 31.10 -7.12 -19.02
C HIS A 167 30.85 -7.32 -20.51
N ASP A 168 29.70 -7.89 -20.81
CA ASP A 168 29.24 -7.99 -22.19
C ASP A 168 28.63 -6.62 -22.62
N HIS A 169 29.03 -6.17 -23.80
CA HIS A 169 28.72 -4.85 -24.34
C HIS A 169 27.23 -4.66 -24.73
N GLU A 170 26.36 -5.65 -24.56
CA GLU A 170 24.98 -5.62 -25.06
C GLU A 170 23.99 -4.83 -24.16
N ASP A 171 24.35 -4.51 -22.90
CA ASP A 171 23.41 -3.91 -21.94
C ASP A 171 23.63 -2.41 -21.67
N LEU A 172 24.44 -1.70 -22.46
CA LEU A 172 24.76 -0.28 -22.23
C LEU A 172 24.33 0.68 -23.35
N THR A 173 23.28 0.33 -24.11
CA THR A 173 22.67 1.27 -25.09
C THR A 173 21.28 1.70 -24.70
#